data_c35b3917e9ea4ee7bc8ca9750bdc0768
#
_entry.id   c35b3917e9ea4ee7bc8ca9750bdc0768
#
_cell.length_a   1.000
_cell.length_b   1.000
_cell.length_c   1.000
_cell.angle_alpha   90.00
_cell.angle_beta   90.00
_cell.angle_gamma   90.00
#
_symmetry.space_group_name_H-M   'P 1'
#
loop_
_entity.id
_entity.type
_entity.pdbx_description
1 polymer ?
#
loop_
_entity_poly.entity_id
_entity_poly.type
_entity_poly.pdbx_seq_one_letter_code
_entity_poly.pdbx_strand_id
1 'polypeptide(L)'
;MGKVLVTFHSQSGNTQIAAEAVAQGARAVPGTEVVVKEALKAGEADLLSCDALAVGTPDYFSYMAGGLKDFFDRTFYPTQGRVADKPCGIFVTHGGGGKAAESVKSVCGTFKFKLVDQPVLVKNAPDEQAKKKLAELGKRLAQAAKGARALEP
;
A
#
# COMPACT_ATOMS: atom_id res chain seq x y z
N MET A 1 2.70 -18.56 6.47
CA MET A 1 1.86 -17.85 5.48
C MET A 1 2.09 -16.36 5.62
N GLY A 2 2.43 -15.68 4.54
CA GLY A 2 2.61 -14.24 4.55
C GLY A 2 1.28 -13.51 4.45
N LYS A 3 1.18 -12.34 5.10
CA LYS A 3 -0.05 -11.54 5.09
C LYS A 3 0.24 -10.14 4.54
N VAL A 4 -0.49 -9.75 3.50
CA VAL A 4 -0.36 -8.45 2.85
C VAL A 4 -1.62 -7.62 3.10
N LEU A 5 -1.42 -6.41 3.60
CA LEU A 5 -2.49 -5.42 3.72
C LEU A 5 -2.46 -4.49 2.51
N VAL A 6 -3.60 -4.31 1.85
CA VAL A 6 -3.76 -3.27 0.82
C VAL A 6 -4.77 -2.27 1.36
N THR A 7 -4.31 -1.07 1.69
CA THR A 7 -5.17 -0.01 2.20
C THR A 7 -5.10 1.22 1.30
N PHE A 8 -6.24 1.89 1.13
CA PHE A 8 -6.36 2.94 0.13
C PHE A 8 -7.52 3.89 0.46
N HIS A 9 -7.48 5.07 -0.15
CA HIS A 9 -8.64 5.96 -0.20
C HIS A 9 -9.10 6.10 -1.65
N SER A 10 -10.41 6.08 -1.87
CA SER A 10 -10.99 6.26 -3.21
C SER A 10 -12.33 6.99 -3.12
N GLN A 11 -12.54 7.97 -4.00
CA GLN A 11 -13.81 8.65 -4.16
C GLN A 11 -14.48 8.27 -5.48
N SER A 12 -13.74 8.35 -6.60
CA SER A 12 -14.29 8.10 -7.93
C SER A 12 -14.19 6.65 -8.38
N GLY A 13 -13.43 5.81 -7.66
CA GLY A 13 -13.28 4.40 -7.97
C GLY A 13 -11.93 4.00 -8.59
N ASN A 14 -11.16 4.93 -9.13
CA ASN A 14 -9.92 4.60 -9.82
C ASN A 14 -8.89 3.99 -8.86
N THR A 15 -8.73 4.55 -7.67
CA THR A 15 -7.80 4.00 -6.68
C THR A 15 -8.26 2.63 -6.18
N GLN A 16 -9.56 2.41 -6.09
CA GLN A 16 -10.11 1.12 -5.71
C GLN A 16 -9.78 0.05 -6.75
N ILE A 17 -9.93 0.37 -8.03
CA ILE A 17 -9.56 -0.55 -9.12
C ILE A 17 -8.07 -0.86 -9.03
N ALA A 18 -7.24 0.15 -8.78
CA ALA A 18 -5.80 -0.04 -8.60
C ALA A 18 -5.50 -0.95 -7.41
N ALA A 19 -6.17 -0.74 -6.29
CA ALA A 19 -6.00 -1.57 -5.08
C ALA A 19 -6.34 -3.04 -5.35
N GLU A 20 -7.41 -3.30 -6.10
CA GLU A 20 -7.79 -4.67 -6.47
C GLU A 20 -6.74 -5.33 -7.36
N ALA A 21 -6.13 -4.58 -8.28
CA ALA A 21 -5.06 -5.12 -9.13
C ALA A 21 -3.83 -5.50 -8.29
N VAL A 22 -3.45 -4.66 -7.32
CA VAL A 22 -2.37 -4.99 -6.38
C VAL A 22 -2.72 -6.26 -5.60
N ALA A 23 -3.93 -6.33 -5.07
CA ALA A 23 -4.39 -7.48 -4.30
C ALA A 23 -4.37 -8.77 -5.11
N GLN A 24 -4.80 -8.71 -6.38
CA GLN A 24 -4.76 -9.90 -7.26
C GLN A 24 -3.34 -10.40 -7.46
N GLY A 25 -2.38 -9.50 -7.66
CA GLY A 25 -0.98 -9.88 -7.80
C GLY A 25 -0.43 -10.56 -6.55
N ALA A 26 -0.79 -10.04 -5.39
CA ALA A 26 -0.39 -10.64 -4.10
C ALA A 26 -1.03 -12.02 -3.90
N ARG A 27 -2.32 -12.16 -4.22
CA ARG A 27 -3.04 -13.44 -4.08
C ARG A 27 -2.49 -14.52 -5.00
N ALA A 28 -1.88 -14.15 -6.11
CA ALA A 28 -1.30 -15.11 -7.05
C ALA A 28 -0.05 -15.81 -6.48
N VAL A 29 0.56 -15.28 -5.43
CA VAL A 29 1.68 -15.94 -4.75
C VAL A 29 1.13 -16.95 -3.76
N PRO A 30 1.42 -18.25 -3.92
CA PRO A 30 0.88 -19.28 -3.04
C PRO A 30 1.20 -19.03 -1.57
N GLY A 31 0.24 -19.32 -0.68
CA GLY A 31 0.41 -19.15 0.75
C GLY A 31 0.34 -17.71 1.24
N THR A 32 -0.27 -16.82 0.46
CA THR A 32 -0.44 -15.41 0.82
C THR A 32 -1.88 -15.12 1.22
N GLU A 33 -2.05 -14.52 2.39
CA GLU A 33 -3.32 -13.95 2.82
C GLU A 33 -3.32 -12.46 2.46
N VAL A 34 -4.40 -11.98 1.86
CA VAL A 34 -4.51 -10.57 1.45
C VAL A 34 -5.75 -9.95 2.09
N VAL A 35 -5.54 -8.83 2.77
CA VAL A 35 -6.62 -8.03 3.36
C VAL A 35 -6.69 -6.71 2.61
N VAL A 36 -7.85 -6.40 2.05
CA VAL A 36 -8.10 -5.13 1.35
C VAL A 36 -9.07 -4.32 2.19
N LYS A 37 -8.64 -3.13 2.61
CA LYS A 37 -9.47 -2.23 3.43
C LYS A 37 -9.30 -0.79 3.00
N GLU A 38 -10.41 -0.06 2.97
CA GLU A 38 -10.34 1.40 2.86
C GLU A 38 -9.58 1.97 4.06
N ALA A 39 -8.76 3.00 3.80
CA ALA A 39 -7.88 3.58 4.81
C ALA A 39 -8.64 4.11 6.03
N LEU A 40 -9.84 4.64 5.83
CA LEU A 40 -10.67 5.12 6.94
C LEU A 40 -11.15 3.99 7.87
N LYS A 41 -11.15 2.75 7.38
CA LYS A 41 -11.58 1.57 8.14
C LYS A 41 -10.40 0.74 8.65
N ALA A 42 -9.23 0.90 8.07
CA ALA A 42 -8.03 0.20 8.52
C ALA A 42 -7.48 0.86 9.78
N GLY A 43 -6.80 0.10 10.61
CA GLY A 43 -6.30 0.61 11.86
C GLY A 43 -5.03 -0.08 12.34
N GLU A 44 -4.72 0.16 13.61
CA GLU A 44 -3.52 -0.34 14.27
C GLU A 44 -3.37 -1.86 14.14
N ALA A 45 -4.44 -2.60 14.40
CA ALA A 45 -4.40 -4.06 14.35
C ALA A 45 -4.06 -4.57 12.95
N ASP A 46 -4.60 -3.91 11.91
CA ASP A 46 -4.30 -4.28 10.53
C ASP A 46 -2.82 -4.07 10.20
N LEU A 47 -2.28 -2.92 10.64
CA LEU A 47 -0.88 -2.59 10.38
C LEU A 47 0.07 -3.52 11.13
N LEU A 48 -0.24 -3.86 12.38
CA LEU A 48 0.60 -4.74 13.18
C LEU A 48 0.55 -6.18 12.70
N SER A 49 -0.60 -6.65 12.22
CA SER A 49 -0.77 -8.06 11.84
C SER A 49 -0.27 -8.39 10.44
N CYS A 50 -0.06 -7.39 9.58
CA CYS A 50 0.45 -7.66 8.24
C CYS A 50 1.97 -7.81 8.24
N ASP A 51 2.48 -8.56 7.27
CA ASP A 51 3.92 -8.74 7.05
C ASP A 51 4.46 -7.79 5.98
N ALA A 52 3.58 -7.26 5.15
CA ALA A 52 3.87 -6.26 4.13
C ALA A 52 2.60 -5.47 3.85
N LEU A 53 2.72 -4.25 3.34
CA LEU A 53 1.56 -3.44 3.02
C LEU A 53 1.72 -2.65 1.73
N ALA A 54 0.59 -2.40 1.07
CA ALA A 54 0.49 -1.44 -0.02
C ALA A 54 -0.43 -0.31 0.44
N VAL A 55 -0.03 0.93 0.18
CA VAL A 55 -0.84 2.11 0.48
C VAL A 55 -1.14 2.86 -0.81
N GLY A 56 -2.41 3.17 -1.02
CA GLY A 56 -2.88 3.79 -2.26
C GLY A 56 -3.68 5.06 -2.01
N THR A 57 -3.51 6.03 -2.90
CA THR A 57 -4.18 7.32 -2.81
C THR A 57 -4.41 7.92 -4.18
N PRO A 58 -5.54 8.64 -4.38
CA PRO A 58 -5.58 9.61 -5.47
C PRO A 58 -4.68 10.79 -5.14
N ASP A 59 -4.31 11.54 -6.17
CA ASP A 59 -3.57 12.79 -6.02
C ASP A 59 -4.57 13.93 -5.83
N TYR A 60 -4.67 14.44 -4.62
CA TYR A 60 -5.50 15.59 -4.29
C TYR A 60 -4.61 16.76 -3.92
N PHE A 61 -4.55 17.76 -4.82
CA PHE A 61 -3.76 18.98 -4.61
C PHE A 61 -2.26 18.67 -4.39
N SER A 62 -1.71 17.75 -5.17
CA SER A 62 -0.31 17.32 -5.08
C SER A 62 0.04 16.68 -3.74
N TYR A 63 -0.96 16.13 -3.05
CA TYR A 63 -0.83 15.52 -1.73
C TYR A 63 -1.72 14.28 -1.65
N MET A 64 -1.46 13.42 -0.66
CA MET A 64 -2.32 12.27 -0.43
C MET A 64 -3.71 12.69 0.02
N ALA A 65 -4.70 11.86 -0.26
CA ALA A 65 -6.07 12.08 0.21
C ALA A 65 -6.12 12.08 1.74
N GLY A 66 -7.03 12.90 2.29
CA GLY A 66 -7.21 13.00 3.73
C GLY A 66 -7.51 11.66 4.41
N GLY A 67 -8.23 10.77 3.71
CA GLY A 67 -8.53 9.44 4.26
C GLY A 67 -7.29 8.58 4.48
N LEU A 68 -6.30 8.65 3.59
CA LEU A 68 -5.03 7.94 3.80
C LEU A 68 -4.22 8.62 4.90
N LYS A 69 -4.16 9.95 4.91
CA LYS A 69 -3.46 10.69 5.97
C LYS A 69 -4.04 10.37 7.34
N ASP A 70 -5.37 10.27 7.43
CA ASP A 70 -6.06 9.88 8.66
C ASP A 70 -5.59 8.50 9.17
N PHE A 71 -5.44 7.52 8.28
CA PHE A 71 -4.89 6.21 8.64
C PHE A 71 -3.49 6.35 9.25
N PHE A 72 -2.62 7.12 8.61
CA PHE A 72 -1.27 7.34 9.12
C PHE A 72 -1.30 8.05 10.48
N ASP A 73 -2.11 9.09 10.62
CA ASP A 73 -2.21 9.84 11.88
C ASP A 73 -2.67 8.97 13.04
N ARG A 74 -3.67 8.09 12.82
CA ARG A 74 -4.22 7.22 13.85
C ARG A 74 -3.29 6.08 14.24
N THR A 75 -2.43 5.65 13.32
CA THR A 75 -1.64 4.43 13.52
C THR A 75 -0.19 4.69 13.92
N PHE A 76 0.32 5.91 13.73
CA PHE A 76 1.74 6.18 13.94
C PHE A 76 2.20 5.89 15.36
N TYR A 77 1.65 6.62 16.34
CA TYR A 77 2.10 6.47 17.72
C TYR A 77 1.83 5.07 18.31
N PRO A 78 0.64 4.46 18.06
CA PRO A 78 0.39 3.12 18.59
C PRO A 78 1.33 2.04 18.04
N THR A 79 1.92 2.24 16.86
CA THR A 79 2.78 1.24 16.23
C THR A 79 4.25 1.63 16.24
N GLN A 80 4.60 2.79 16.79
CA GLN A 80 5.96 3.31 16.77
C GLN A 80 6.94 2.31 17.40
N GLY A 81 8.03 2.04 16.66
CA GLY A 81 9.03 1.06 17.11
C GLY A 81 8.67 -0.39 16.84
N ARG A 82 7.51 -0.67 16.24
CA ARG A 82 7.01 -2.04 16.03
C ARG A 82 6.83 -2.41 14.56
N VAL A 83 7.01 -1.46 13.63
CA VAL A 83 6.76 -1.66 12.19
C VAL A 83 7.96 -1.26 11.33
N ALA A 84 9.10 -1.02 11.93
CA ALA A 84 10.31 -0.67 11.20
C ALA A 84 10.68 -1.79 10.23
N ASP A 85 11.14 -1.39 9.03
CA ASP A 85 11.56 -2.27 7.95
C ASP A 85 10.45 -3.12 7.35
N LYS A 86 9.18 -2.86 7.71
CA LYS A 86 8.05 -3.58 7.10
C LYS A 86 8.01 -3.25 5.61
N PRO A 87 8.01 -4.27 4.72
CA PRO A 87 7.95 -4.03 3.28
C PRO A 87 6.70 -3.26 2.89
N CYS A 88 6.86 -2.21 2.09
CA CYS A 88 5.78 -1.32 1.71
C CYS A 88 5.85 -0.97 0.23
N GLY A 89 4.69 -0.88 -0.40
CA GLY A 89 4.53 -0.38 -1.76
C GLY A 89 3.56 0.77 -1.80
N ILE A 90 3.75 1.69 -2.74
CA ILE A 90 2.92 2.89 -2.90
C ILE A 90 2.33 2.88 -4.31
N PHE A 91 1.03 3.16 -4.42
CA PHE A 91 0.39 3.38 -5.71
C PHE A 91 -0.47 4.64 -5.66
N VAL A 92 -0.42 5.42 -6.74
CA VAL A 92 -1.09 6.72 -6.82
C VAL A 92 -1.86 6.81 -8.13
N THR A 93 -3.14 7.14 -8.05
CA THR A 93 -3.95 7.48 -9.24
C THR A 93 -4.02 9.00 -9.36
N HIS A 94 -3.93 9.52 -10.59
CA HIS A 94 -3.87 10.97 -10.81
C HIS A 94 -4.43 11.35 -12.17
N GLY A 95 -4.79 12.63 -12.31
CA GLY A 95 -5.20 13.20 -13.60
C GLY A 95 -4.06 13.84 -14.38
N GLY A 96 -2.90 14.04 -13.75
CA GLY A 96 -1.75 14.66 -14.41
C GLY A 96 -0.67 15.12 -13.45
N GLY A 97 0.21 14.27 -12.99
CA GLY A 97 1.34 14.67 -12.15
C GLY A 97 1.78 13.60 -11.17
N GLY A 98 0.87 13.14 -10.33
CA GLY A 98 1.19 12.08 -9.36
C GLY A 98 2.10 12.55 -8.22
N LYS A 99 2.18 13.85 -7.94
CA LYS A 99 3.03 14.40 -6.88
C LYS A 99 2.65 13.94 -5.48
N ALA A 100 1.43 13.42 -5.31
CA ALA A 100 1.01 12.83 -4.04
C ALA A 100 1.97 11.73 -3.58
N ALA A 101 2.66 11.06 -4.49
CA ALA A 101 3.62 10.02 -4.15
C ALA A 101 4.70 10.50 -3.19
N GLU A 102 5.16 11.74 -3.35
CA GLU A 102 6.19 12.31 -2.47
C GLU A 102 5.69 12.46 -1.04
N SER A 103 4.42 12.87 -0.85
CA SER A 103 3.84 12.99 0.48
C SER A 103 3.73 11.61 1.16
N VAL A 104 3.37 10.57 0.41
CA VAL A 104 3.28 9.21 0.95
C VAL A 104 4.67 8.67 1.30
N LYS A 105 5.65 8.86 0.41
CA LYS A 105 7.04 8.44 0.69
C LYS A 105 7.57 9.08 1.97
N SER A 106 7.31 10.36 2.17
CA SER A 106 7.76 11.09 3.36
C SER A 106 7.21 10.46 4.64
N VAL A 107 5.90 10.17 4.65
CA VAL A 107 5.27 9.55 5.82
C VAL A 107 5.75 8.11 6.03
N CYS A 108 5.87 7.33 4.95
CA CYS A 108 6.42 5.97 5.03
C CYS A 108 7.83 5.97 5.62
N GLY A 109 8.64 6.99 5.28
CA GLY A 109 9.97 7.16 5.86
C GLY A 109 9.92 7.41 7.37
N THR A 110 8.93 8.15 7.85
CA THR A 110 8.74 8.40 9.28
C THR A 110 8.33 7.12 10.01
N PHE A 111 7.51 6.28 9.39
CA PHE A 111 7.18 4.95 9.93
C PHE A 111 8.38 3.98 9.86
N LYS A 112 9.40 4.32 9.07
CA LYS A 112 10.56 3.47 8.77
C LYS A 112 10.20 2.22 7.99
N PHE A 113 9.18 2.29 7.13
CA PHE A 113 8.86 1.22 6.20
C PHE A 113 9.96 1.10 5.14
N LYS A 114 10.16 -0.11 4.64
CA LYS A 114 11.11 -0.38 3.57
C LYS A 114 10.37 -0.50 2.24
N LEU A 115 10.53 0.49 1.36
CA LEU A 115 9.88 0.46 0.05
C LEU A 115 10.48 -0.65 -0.81
N VAL A 116 9.62 -1.49 -1.40
CA VAL A 116 10.07 -2.61 -2.25
C VAL A 116 10.34 -2.18 -3.68
N ASP A 117 9.80 -1.03 -4.11
CA ASP A 117 9.98 -0.47 -5.45
C ASP A 117 9.61 1.01 -5.43
N GLN A 118 9.82 1.67 -6.57
CA GLN A 118 9.32 3.03 -6.78
C GLN A 118 7.79 3.05 -6.75
N PRO A 119 7.16 4.16 -6.34
CA PRO A 119 5.71 4.27 -6.42
C PRO A 119 5.18 4.01 -7.82
N VAL A 120 4.08 3.27 -7.93
CA VAL A 120 3.39 3.06 -9.21
C VAL A 120 2.43 4.22 -9.43
N LEU A 121 2.65 4.99 -10.48
CA LEU A 121 1.81 6.13 -10.83
C LEU A 121 0.86 5.73 -11.97
N VAL A 122 -0.43 5.95 -11.78
CA VAL A 122 -1.46 5.55 -12.74
C VAL A 122 -2.26 6.79 -13.15
N LYS A 123 -2.17 7.16 -14.41
CA LYS A 123 -2.93 8.29 -14.96
C LYS A 123 -4.35 7.82 -15.31
N ASN A 124 -5.35 8.49 -14.77
CA ASN A 124 -6.77 8.20 -14.99
C ASN A 124 -7.14 6.78 -14.50
N ALA A 125 -8.15 6.17 -15.11
CA ALA A 125 -8.53 4.80 -14.75
C ALA A 125 -7.43 3.81 -15.15
N PRO A 126 -7.11 2.82 -14.31
CA PRO A 126 -6.09 1.84 -14.66
C PRO A 126 -6.46 1.05 -15.91
N ASP A 127 -5.59 1.09 -16.92
CA ASP A 127 -5.69 0.25 -18.11
C ASP A 127 -4.99 -1.10 -17.86
N GLU A 128 -4.97 -1.97 -18.87
CA GLU A 128 -4.39 -3.29 -18.72
C GLU A 128 -2.89 -3.25 -18.39
N GLN A 129 -2.16 -2.28 -18.97
CA GLN A 129 -0.74 -2.10 -18.68
C GLN A 129 -0.51 -1.64 -17.25
N ALA A 130 -1.31 -0.69 -16.77
CA ALA A 130 -1.25 -0.22 -15.39
C ALA A 130 -1.58 -1.35 -14.41
N LYS A 131 -2.60 -2.15 -14.72
CA LYS A 131 -2.99 -3.28 -13.87
C LYS A 131 -1.86 -4.32 -13.76
N LYS A 132 -1.10 -4.54 -14.83
CA LYS A 132 0.06 -5.44 -14.77
C LYS A 132 1.15 -4.92 -13.84
N LYS A 133 1.43 -3.61 -13.88
CA LYS A 133 2.40 -3.00 -12.97
C LYS A 133 1.94 -3.08 -11.52
N LEU A 134 0.66 -2.84 -11.29
CA LEU A 134 0.07 -2.92 -9.96
C LEU A 134 0.11 -4.36 -9.43
N ALA A 135 -0.23 -5.34 -10.27
CA ALA A 135 -0.15 -6.74 -9.90
C ALA A 135 1.29 -7.17 -9.57
N GLU A 136 2.26 -6.67 -10.33
CA GLU A 136 3.68 -6.92 -10.05
C GLU A 136 4.09 -6.35 -8.70
N LEU A 137 3.60 -5.16 -8.34
CA LEU A 137 3.83 -4.60 -7.00
C LEU A 137 3.27 -5.52 -5.92
N GLY A 138 2.05 -6.01 -6.11
CA GLY A 138 1.42 -6.95 -5.18
C GLY A 138 2.22 -8.24 -5.03
N LYS A 139 2.70 -8.78 -6.14
CA LYS A 139 3.54 -9.98 -6.14
C LYS A 139 4.83 -9.76 -5.35
N ARG A 140 5.50 -8.63 -5.55
CA ARG A 140 6.73 -8.30 -4.81
C ARG A 140 6.47 -8.19 -3.31
N LEU A 141 5.35 -7.57 -2.94
CA LEU A 141 4.97 -7.46 -1.54
C LEU A 141 4.70 -8.82 -0.91
N ALA A 142 3.99 -9.70 -1.63
CA ALA A 142 3.72 -11.04 -1.14
C ALA A 142 5.01 -11.86 -0.97
N GLN A 143 5.95 -11.74 -1.89
CA GLN A 143 7.25 -12.40 -1.79
C GLN A 143 8.04 -11.85 -0.60
N ALA A 144 8.04 -10.53 -0.40
CA ALA A 144 8.72 -9.88 0.74
C ALA A 144 8.06 -10.29 2.06
N ALA A 145 6.74 -10.41 2.09
CA ALA A 145 5.99 -10.86 3.27
C ALA A 145 6.41 -12.27 3.68
N LYS A 146 6.58 -13.18 2.72
CA LYS A 146 7.05 -14.54 2.99
C LYS A 146 8.47 -14.53 3.54
N GLY A 147 9.34 -13.72 2.96
CA GLY A 147 10.72 -13.57 3.43
C GLY A 147 10.79 -13.03 4.85
N ALA A 148 9.99 -12.02 5.17
CA ALA A 148 9.92 -11.45 6.52
C ALA A 148 9.44 -12.49 7.53
N ARG A 149 8.41 -13.26 7.18
CA ARG A 149 7.86 -14.31 8.05
C ARG A 149 8.88 -15.43 8.30
N ALA A 150 9.69 -15.77 7.31
CA ALA A 150 10.72 -16.80 7.43
C ALA A 150 11.87 -16.39 8.37
N LEU A 151 12.06 -15.09 8.62
CA LEU A 151 13.08 -14.57 9.53
C LEU A 151 12.62 -14.45 10.98
N GLU A 152 11.34 -14.66 11.26
CA GLU A 152 10.82 -14.65 12.62
C GLU A 152 11.26 -15.92 13.36
N PRO A 153 11.73 -15.78 14.61
CA PRO A 153 12.11 -16.95 15.42
C PRO A 153 10.93 -17.82 15.84
#